data_70eb86624538919a168aaea9c3f80171
#
_entry.id   70eb86624538919a168aaea9c3f80171
#
_cell.length_a   1.000
_cell.length_b   1.000
_cell.length_c   1.000
_cell.angle_alpha   90.00
_cell.angle_beta   90.00
_cell.angle_gamma   90.00
#
_symmetry.space_group_name_H-M   'P 1'
#
loop_
_entity.id
_entity.type
_entity.pdbx_description
1 polymer ?
#
loop_
_entity_poly.entity_id
_entity_poly.type
_entity_poly.pdbx_seq_one_letter_code
_entity_poly.pdbx_strand_id
1 'polypeptide(L)'
;NKLEKLILLEPNAFFILDQKIDSYAYNIANSFGNKIIDAKINSSWENFAKIFLEFWIGQGTWEKMNSQQQQKFLNVIPNIYYEAQSIFNEKMKLNDFINLQKKIYFINAKNTNFISKEIKKIFISKLPKITHTELGEGDHMAPIKLSEVINPLIYKYLKN
;
A
#
# COMPACT_ATOMS: atom_id res chain seq x y z
N ASN A 1 17.07 -8.89 -19.27
CA ASN A 1 15.98 -8.52 -18.36
C ASN A 1 14.65 -8.73 -19.08
N LYS A 2 13.82 -9.63 -18.58
CA LYS A 2 12.58 -10.07 -19.26
C LYS A 2 11.32 -9.26 -18.84
N LEU A 3 11.47 -8.20 -18.03
CA LEU A 3 10.34 -7.37 -17.64
C LEU A 3 9.88 -6.52 -18.84
N GLU A 4 8.65 -6.69 -19.27
CA GLU A 4 8.05 -5.93 -20.37
C GLU A 4 7.12 -4.84 -19.85
N LYS A 5 6.35 -5.12 -18.84
CA LYS A 5 5.34 -4.24 -18.25
C LYS A 5 5.33 -4.40 -16.73
N LEU A 6 4.92 -3.35 -16.02
CA LEU A 6 4.70 -3.37 -14.58
C LEU A 6 3.30 -2.85 -14.29
N ILE A 7 2.52 -3.62 -13.53
CA ILE A 7 1.20 -3.20 -13.06
C ILE A 7 1.26 -3.06 -11.54
N LEU A 8 1.01 -1.86 -11.05
CA LEU A 8 1.01 -1.50 -9.64
C LEU A 8 -0.44 -1.32 -9.18
N LEU A 9 -0.85 -2.13 -8.21
CA LEU A 9 -2.20 -2.09 -7.61
C LEU A 9 -2.06 -1.62 -6.16
N GLU A 10 -2.50 -0.41 -5.85
CA GLU A 10 -2.39 0.17 -4.50
C GLU A 10 -1.02 -0.11 -3.85
N PRO A 11 0.11 0.21 -4.49
CA PRO A 11 1.43 -0.23 -4.01
C PRO A 11 1.81 0.43 -2.69
N ASN A 12 2.34 -0.37 -1.76
CA ASN A 12 2.89 0.07 -0.47
C ASN A 12 4.33 0.59 -0.62
N ALA A 13 4.54 1.54 -1.52
CA ALA A 13 5.87 2.04 -1.85
C ALA A 13 6.33 3.15 -0.89
N PHE A 14 6.34 2.90 0.43
CA PHE A 14 6.76 3.88 1.44
C PHE A 14 8.18 4.42 1.21
N PHE A 15 9.05 3.61 0.62
CA PHE A 15 10.44 3.95 0.33
C PHE A 15 10.62 5.10 -0.66
N ILE A 16 9.57 5.50 -1.40
CA ILE A 16 9.64 6.67 -2.29
C ILE A 16 9.26 7.97 -1.58
N LEU A 17 8.73 7.92 -0.36
CA LEU A 17 8.42 9.11 0.43
C LEU A 17 9.73 9.74 0.90
N ASP A 18 9.89 11.02 0.61
CA ASP A 18 11.11 11.78 0.95
C ASP A 18 10.75 12.96 1.85
N GLN A 19 11.40 13.02 3.00
CA GLN A 19 11.21 14.09 4.00
C GLN A 19 11.42 15.50 3.40
N LYS A 20 12.31 15.62 2.41
CA LYS A 20 12.61 16.91 1.76
C LYS A 20 11.51 17.32 0.78
N ILE A 21 10.73 16.37 0.27
CA ILE A 21 9.68 16.62 -0.72
C ILE A 21 8.34 16.82 -0.01
N ASP A 22 7.98 15.91 0.88
CA ASP A 22 6.76 15.97 1.69
C ASP A 22 7.06 15.43 3.09
N SER A 23 7.43 16.34 4.00
CA SER A 23 7.74 15.99 5.37
C SER A 23 6.53 15.43 6.12
N TYR A 24 5.31 15.85 5.78
CA TYR A 24 4.10 15.39 6.45
C TYR A 24 3.80 13.93 6.12
N ALA A 25 3.77 13.57 4.83
CA ALA A 25 3.55 12.19 4.40
C ALA A 25 4.66 11.26 4.92
N TYR A 26 5.92 11.69 4.83
CA TYR A 26 7.07 10.96 5.37
C TYR A 26 6.93 10.67 6.86
N ASN A 27 6.58 11.69 7.66
CA ASN A 27 6.43 11.54 9.10
C ASN A 27 5.26 10.62 9.49
N ILE A 28 4.14 10.68 8.77
CA ILE A 28 3.01 9.76 8.99
C ILE A 28 3.44 8.33 8.70
N ALA A 29 4.11 8.08 7.58
CA ALA A 29 4.57 6.74 7.22
C ALA A 29 5.56 6.18 8.23
N ASN A 30 6.55 6.97 8.65
CA ASN A 30 7.51 6.57 9.67
C ASN A 30 6.88 6.36 11.04
N SER A 31 5.96 7.22 11.44
CA SER A 31 5.22 7.05 12.70
C SER A 31 4.43 5.75 12.70
N PHE A 32 3.78 5.41 11.59
CA PHE A 32 3.09 4.13 11.44
C PHE A 32 4.08 2.96 11.54
N GLY A 33 5.18 3.00 10.80
CA GLY A 33 6.22 1.96 10.83
C GLY A 33 6.76 1.72 12.25
N ASN A 34 7.10 2.78 12.96
CA ASN A 34 7.58 2.69 14.34
C ASN A 34 6.50 2.09 15.26
N LYS A 35 5.26 2.55 15.18
CA LYS A 35 4.16 2.04 16.02
C LYS A 35 3.92 0.54 15.82
N ILE A 36 3.96 0.02 14.61
CA ILE A 36 3.76 -1.42 14.38
C ILE A 36 4.95 -2.26 14.83
N ILE A 37 6.17 -1.73 14.74
CA ILE A 37 7.37 -2.39 15.29
C ILE A 37 7.30 -2.41 16.81
N ASP A 38 7.03 -1.27 17.45
CA ASP A 38 6.91 -1.15 18.91
C ASP A 38 5.77 -2.00 19.47
N ALA A 39 4.64 -2.07 18.76
CA ALA A 39 3.51 -2.89 19.16
C ALA A 39 3.87 -4.39 19.24
N LYS A 40 4.72 -4.89 18.33
CA LYS A 40 5.22 -6.27 18.39
C LYS A 40 6.18 -6.49 19.55
N ILE A 41 7.09 -5.55 19.80
CA ILE A 41 8.14 -5.69 20.82
C ILE A 41 7.56 -5.57 22.23
N ASN A 42 6.69 -4.58 22.43
CA ASN A 42 6.27 -4.12 23.76
C ASN A 42 4.82 -4.48 24.13
N SER A 43 4.07 -5.11 23.24
CA SER A 43 2.62 -5.30 23.43
C SER A 43 2.16 -6.66 22.94
N SER A 44 0.99 -6.68 22.27
CA SER A 44 0.35 -7.88 21.78
C SER A 44 0.07 -7.79 20.27
N TRP A 45 -0.18 -8.93 19.67
CA TRP A 45 -0.67 -8.98 18.30
C TRP A 45 -2.00 -8.23 18.11
N GLU A 46 -2.82 -8.15 19.15
CA GLU A 46 -4.05 -7.38 19.13
C GLU A 46 -3.79 -5.88 18.97
N ASN A 47 -2.81 -5.33 19.73
CA ASN A 47 -2.44 -3.92 19.58
C ASN A 47 -1.85 -3.61 18.19
N PHE A 48 -1.03 -4.53 17.67
CA PHE A 48 -0.58 -4.44 16.28
C PHE A 48 -1.77 -4.41 15.30
N ALA A 49 -2.74 -5.33 15.47
CA ALA A 49 -3.94 -5.41 14.63
C ALA A 49 -4.73 -4.09 14.62
N LYS A 50 -4.93 -3.49 15.79
CA LYS A 50 -5.62 -2.20 15.92
C LYS A 50 -4.90 -1.11 15.13
N ILE A 51 -3.61 -0.90 15.38
CA ILE A 51 -2.80 0.12 14.72
C ILE A 51 -2.81 -0.09 13.18
N PHE A 52 -2.67 -1.33 12.74
CA PHE A 52 -2.66 -1.68 11.32
C PHE A 52 -4.00 -1.39 10.64
N LEU A 53 -5.10 -1.85 11.24
CA LEU A 53 -6.44 -1.66 10.67
C LEU A 53 -6.86 -0.19 10.67
N GLU A 54 -6.54 0.54 11.73
CA GLU A 54 -6.84 1.98 11.79
C GLU A 54 -6.11 2.77 10.71
N PHE A 55 -4.87 2.43 10.43
CA PHE A 55 -4.10 3.09 9.38
C PHE A 55 -4.68 2.83 7.97
N TRP A 56 -5.01 1.57 7.67
CA TRP A 56 -5.42 1.18 6.32
C TRP A 56 -6.90 1.36 6.03
N ILE A 57 -7.77 1.17 7.02
CA ILE A 57 -9.23 1.13 6.85
C ILE A 57 -9.90 2.29 7.57
N GLY A 58 -9.44 2.61 8.79
CA GLY A 58 -9.97 3.69 9.58
C GLY A 58 -10.21 3.33 11.04
N GLN A 59 -10.39 4.39 11.83
CA GLN A 59 -10.52 4.29 13.28
C GLN A 59 -11.71 3.42 13.71
N GLY A 60 -11.50 2.62 14.75
CA GLY A 60 -12.52 1.74 15.33
C GLY A 60 -12.82 0.50 14.48
N THR A 61 -12.00 0.19 13.47
CA THR A 61 -12.23 -1.00 12.63
C THR A 61 -12.11 -2.29 13.43
N TRP A 62 -11.13 -2.38 14.33
CA TRP A 62 -10.96 -3.57 15.18
C TRP A 62 -12.16 -3.83 16.09
N GLU A 63 -12.68 -2.78 16.72
CA GLU A 63 -13.80 -2.86 17.66
C GLU A 63 -15.12 -3.23 16.97
N LYS A 64 -15.25 -2.98 15.69
CA LYS A 64 -16.41 -3.36 14.87
C LYS A 64 -16.39 -4.83 14.42
N MET A 65 -15.23 -5.48 14.52
CA MET A 65 -15.10 -6.89 14.17
C MET A 65 -15.65 -7.76 15.28
N ASN A 66 -16.40 -8.82 14.92
CA ASN A 66 -16.78 -9.84 15.90
C ASN A 66 -15.56 -10.72 16.26
N SER A 67 -15.68 -11.49 17.35
CA SER A 67 -14.58 -12.32 17.88
C SER A 67 -14.01 -13.31 16.84
N GLN A 68 -14.86 -13.87 15.98
CA GLN A 68 -14.40 -14.79 14.94
C GLN A 68 -13.55 -14.07 13.87
N GLN A 69 -13.96 -12.86 13.48
CA GLN A 69 -13.21 -12.04 12.54
C GLN A 69 -11.87 -11.60 13.15
N GLN A 70 -11.89 -11.15 14.42
CA GLN A 70 -10.67 -10.79 15.15
C GLN A 70 -9.70 -11.96 15.21
N GLN A 71 -10.16 -13.16 15.58
CA GLN A 71 -9.32 -14.35 15.65
C GLN A 71 -8.73 -14.73 14.28
N LYS A 72 -9.53 -14.67 13.21
CA LYS A 72 -9.03 -14.93 11.85
C LYS A 72 -7.95 -13.93 11.46
N PHE A 73 -8.11 -12.66 11.82
CA PHE A 73 -7.13 -11.62 11.53
C PHE A 73 -5.86 -11.83 12.34
N LEU A 74 -5.96 -12.14 13.65
CA LEU A 74 -4.81 -12.43 14.50
C LEU A 74 -3.97 -13.61 13.98
N ASN A 75 -4.57 -14.59 13.35
CA ASN A 75 -3.84 -15.72 12.79
C ASN A 75 -2.91 -15.32 11.61
N VAL A 76 -3.19 -14.24 10.91
CA VAL A 76 -2.38 -13.76 9.77
C VAL A 76 -1.42 -12.63 10.15
N ILE A 77 -1.59 -12.00 11.30
CA ILE A 77 -0.79 -10.87 11.77
C ILE A 77 0.72 -11.14 11.77
N PRO A 78 1.23 -12.30 12.18
CA PRO A 78 2.66 -12.55 12.11
C PRO A 78 3.25 -12.39 10.71
N ASN A 79 2.52 -12.82 9.67
CA ASN A 79 2.95 -12.64 8.28
C ASN A 79 2.93 -11.16 7.88
N ILE A 80 1.84 -10.46 8.22
CA ILE A 80 1.70 -9.02 7.97
C ILE A 80 2.83 -8.22 8.63
N TYR A 81 3.26 -8.60 9.82
CA TYR A 81 4.37 -7.96 10.51
C TYR A 81 5.69 -8.09 9.73
N TYR A 82 6.02 -9.29 9.24
CA TYR A 82 7.24 -9.50 8.45
C TYR A 82 7.18 -8.80 7.09
N GLU A 83 6.01 -8.78 6.46
CA GLU A 83 5.78 -8.00 5.23
C GLU A 83 6.00 -6.51 5.48
N ALA A 84 5.43 -5.97 6.55
CA ALA A 84 5.61 -4.58 6.94
C ALA A 84 7.10 -4.24 7.19
N GLN A 85 7.83 -5.10 7.89
CA GLN A 85 9.27 -4.91 8.07
C GLN A 85 10.02 -4.85 6.72
N SER A 86 9.66 -5.72 5.78
CA SER A 86 10.26 -5.72 4.43
C SER A 86 10.00 -4.41 3.71
N ILE A 87 8.77 -3.91 3.77
CA ILE A 87 8.36 -2.64 3.15
C ILE A 87 9.14 -1.45 3.73
N PHE A 88 9.27 -1.37 5.05
CA PHE A 88 10.00 -0.26 5.70
C PHE A 88 11.53 -0.37 5.57
N ASN A 89 12.06 -1.56 5.31
CA ASN A 89 13.49 -1.79 5.06
C ASN A 89 13.85 -1.81 3.57
N GLU A 90 12.89 -1.57 2.68
CA GLU A 90 13.13 -1.56 1.23
C GLU A 90 14.13 -0.46 0.84
N LYS A 91 15.12 -0.84 0.03
CA LYS A 91 16.20 0.05 -0.41
C LYS A 91 16.00 0.62 -1.81
N MET A 92 14.98 0.17 -2.52
CA MET A 92 14.62 0.73 -3.81
C MET A 92 14.33 2.22 -3.71
N LYS A 93 14.59 2.92 -4.80
CA LYS A 93 14.32 4.35 -4.92
C LYS A 93 13.42 4.61 -6.12
N LEU A 94 12.78 5.76 -6.13
CA LEU A 94 11.97 6.19 -7.26
C LEU A 94 12.73 6.13 -8.59
N ASN A 95 14.02 6.45 -8.58
CA ASN A 95 14.87 6.40 -9.77
C ASN A 95 14.99 4.98 -10.38
N ASP A 96 14.85 3.93 -9.58
CA ASP A 96 14.88 2.56 -10.07
C ASP A 96 13.67 2.29 -10.99
N PHE A 97 12.51 2.87 -10.67
CA PHE A 97 11.32 2.82 -11.55
C PHE A 97 11.48 3.67 -12.80
N ILE A 98 12.07 4.87 -12.69
CA ILE A 98 12.35 5.74 -13.82
C ILE A 98 13.29 5.02 -14.81
N ASN A 99 14.30 4.35 -14.29
CA ASN A 99 15.31 3.63 -15.06
C ASN A 99 14.79 2.34 -15.71
N LEU A 100 13.64 1.81 -15.27
CA LEU A 100 13.04 0.65 -15.93
C LEU A 100 12.70 0.92 -17.40
N GLN A 101 12.37 2.15 -17.78
CA GLN A 101 11.97 2.57 -19.13
C GLN A 101 10.87 1.68 -19.76
N LYS A 102 10.07 1.04 -18.92
CA LYS A 102 8.98 0.13 -19.29
C LYS A 102 7.64 0.81 -19.14
N LYS A 103 6.61 0.26 -19.74
CA LYS A 103 5.23 0.69 -19.49
C LYS A 103 4.86 0.35 -18.06
N ILE A 104 4.43 1.35 -17.31
CA ILE A 104 3.95 1.19 -15.93
C ILE A 104 2.48 1.56 -15.91
N TYR A 105 1.66 0.66 -15.40
CA TYR A 105 0.25 0.87 -15.16
C TYR A 105 0.02 0.99 -13.66
N PHE A 106 -0.65 2.06 -13.25
CA PHE A 106 -0.94 2.32 -11.84
C PHE A 106 -2.45 2.33 -11.64
N ILE A 107 -2.95 1.46 -10.79
CA ILE A 107 -4.37 1.38 -10.44
C ILE A 107 -4.51 1.71 -8.95
N ASN A 108 -5.36 2.68 -8.64
CA ASN A 108 -5.72 3.00 -7.26
C ASN A 108 -7.24 3.16 -7.11
N ALA A 109 -7.71 3.00 -5.88
CA ALA A 109 -9.09 3.26 -5.52
C ALA A 109 -9.30 4.74 -5.14
N LYS A 110 -10.52 5.23 -5.34
CA LYS A 110 -10.89 6.63 -5.05
C LYS A 110 -10.75 6.98 -3.58
N ASN A 111 -11.16 6.07 -2.68
CA ASN A 111 -11.20 6.31 -1.24
C ASN A 111 -10.01 5.68 -0.50
N THR A 112 -8.90 5.44 -1.20
CA THR A 112 -7.69 4.97 -0.55
C THR A 112 -7.18 5.97 0.50
N ASN A 113 -6.32 5.51 1.43
CA ASN A 113 -5.83 6.36 2.50
C ASN A 113 -4.91 7.49 2.01
N PHE A 114 -4.59 8.43 2.91
CA PHE A 114 -3.75 9.59 2.60
C PHE A 114 -2.39 9.19 2.03
N ILE A 115 -1.69 8.23 2.64
CA ILE A 115 -0.34 7.82 2.21
C ILE A 115 -0.37 7.19 0.82
N SER A 116 -1.33 6.33 0.52
CA SER A 116 -1.50 5.77 -0.83
C SER A 116 -1.76 6.86 -1.88
N LYS A 117 -2.49 7.92 -1.52
CA LYS A 117 -2.69 9.08 -2.39
C LYS A 117 -1.40 9.85 -2.65
N GLU A 118 -0.55 10.04 -1.65
CA GLU A 118 0.73 10.73 -1.83
C GLU A 118 1.71 9.88 -2.65
N ILE A 119 1.79 8.57 -2.41
CA ILE A 119 2.54 7.63 -3.25
C ILE A 119 2.09 7.72 -4.71
N LYS A 120 0.77 7.71 -4.96
CA LYS A 120 0.19 7.91 -6.30
C LYS A 120 0.68 9.20 -6.94
N LYS A 121 0.58 10.33 -6.25
CA LYS A 121 1.02 11.64 -6.76
C LYS A 121 2.49 11.64 -7.18
N ILE A 122 3.36 11.03 -6.36
CA ILE A 122 4.79 10.92 -6.67
C ILE A 122 4.99 10.09 -7.94
N PHE A 123 4.39 8.91 -8.04
CA PHE A 123 4.53 8.06 -9.22
C PHE A 123 4.04 8.78 -10.50
N ILE A 124 2.84 9.36 -10.45
CA ILE A 124 2.26 10.04 -11.62
C ILE A 124 3.11 11.24 -12.05
N SER A 125 3.62 12.02 -11.10
CA SER A 125 4.39 13.23 -11.41
C SER A 125 5.82 12.95 -11.89
N LYS A 126 6.39 11.81 -11.51
CA LYS A 126 7.82 11.53 -11.74
C LYS A 126 8.09 10.44 -12.79
N LEU A 127 7.12 9.61 -13.12
CA LEU A 127 7.31 8.55 -14.11
C LEU A 127 6.75 8.96 -15.48
N PRO A 128 7.61 9.14 -16.50
CA PRO A 128 7.18 9.70 -17.78
C PRO A 128 6.31 8.76 -18.63
N LYS A 129 6.32 7.47 -18.34
CA LYS A 129 5.60 6.42 -19.10
C LYS A 129 4.55 5.70 -18.27
N ILE A 130 3.98 6.38 -17.28
CA ILE A 130 2.94 5.81 -16.44
C ILE A 130 1.55 5.99 -17.07
N THR A 131 0.76 4.93 -17.06
CA THR A 131 -0.68 4.98 -17.35
C THR A 131 -1.43 4.80 -16.04
N HIS A 132 -2.22 5.79 -15.66
CA HIS A 132 -2.96 5.79 -14.40
C HIS A 132 -4.44 5.53 -14.62
N THR A 133 -5.02 4.70 -13.76
CA THR A 133 -6.46 4.48 -13.66
C THR A 133 -6.89 4.56 -12.21
N GLU A 134 -7.79 5.49 -11.90
CA GLU A 134 -8.47 5.56 -10.61
C GLU A 134 -9.83 4.87 -10.70
N LEU A 135 -10.07 3.92 -9.81
CA LEU A 135 -11.38 3.27 -9.68
C LEU A 135 -12.38 4.27 -9.10
N GLY A 136 -13.63 4.24 -9.58
CA GLY A 136 -14.70 5.15 -9.11
C GLY A 136 -15.10 4.96 -7.66
N GLU A 137 -14.71 3.83 -7.05
CA GLU A 137 -15.01 3.43 -5.68
C GLU A 137 -13.88 2.61 -5.05
N GLY A 138 -14.09 2.13 -3.82
CA GLY A 138 -13.17 1.27 -3.08
C GLY A 138 -12.12 2.02 -2.27
N ASP A 139 -11.43 1.27 -1.44
CA ASP A 139 -10.34 1.68 -0.55
C ASP A 139 -9.05 0.91 -0.90
N HIS A 140 -8.05 0.94 -0.03
CA HIS A 140 -6.80 0.20 -0.20
C HIS A 140 -6.99 -1.31 -0.41
N MET A 141 -8.12 -1.86 0.05
CA MET A 141 -8.46 -3.27 -0.14
C MET A 141 -9.15 -3.55 -1.49
N ALA A 142 -9.27 -2.57 -2.37
CA ALA A 142 -9.88 -2.73 -3.69
C ALA A 142 -9.33 -3.90 -4.50
N PRO A 143 -8.02 -4.21 -4.50
CA PRO A 143 -7.51 -5.38 -5.21
C PRO A 143 -8.18 -6.70 -4.84
N ILE A 144 -8.66 -6.80 -3.59
CA ILE A 144 -9.37 -7.98 -3.08
C ILE A 144 -10.89 -7.82 -3.26
N LYS A 145 -11.44 -6.66 -2.87
CA LYS A 145 -12.88 -6.42 -2.83
C LYS A 145 -13.51 -6.19 -4.19
N LEU A 146 -12.75 -5.64 -5.15
CA LEU A 146 -13.23 -5.24 -6.48
C LEU A 146 -12.52 -6.02 -7.60
N SER A 147 -12.23 -7.29 -7.37
CA SER A 147 -11.53 -8.15 -8.33
C SER A 147 -12.24 -8.23 -9.69
N GLU A 148 -13.57 -8.20 -9.70
CA GLU A 148 -14.38 -8.20 -10.93
C GLU A 148 -14.17 -6.94 -11.80
N VAL A 149 -13.83 -5.82 -11.19
CA VAL A 149 -13.51 -4.56 -11.89
C VAL A 149 -12.02 -4.52 -12.28
N ILE A 150 -11.15 -4.98 -11.39
CA ILE A 150 -9.69 -4.87 -11.55
C ILE A 150 -9.15 -5.91 -12.54
N ASN A 151 -9.61 -7.15 -12.51
CA ASN A 151 -9.11 -8.22 -13.37
C ASN A 151 -9.27 -7.90 -14.88
N PRO A 152 -10.39 -7.35 -15.38
CA PRO A 152 -10.49 -6.90 -16.75
C PRO A 152 -9.49 -5.79 -17.13
N LEU A 153 -9.19 -4.86 -16.19
CA LEU A 153 -8.17 -3.82 -16.41
C LEU A 153 -6.77 -4.42 -16.52
N ILE A 154 -6.42 -5.34 -15.62
CA ILE A 154 -5.13 -6.07 -15.68
C ILE A 154 -5.01 -6.77 -17.02
N TYR A 155 -6.04 -7.52 -17.43
CA TYR A 155 -6.05 -8.23 -18.71
C TYR A 155 -5.86 -7.29 -19.90
N LYS A 156 -6.57 -6.15 -19.92
CA LYS A 156 -6.39 -5.10 -20.93
C LYS A 156 -4.93 -4.60 -20.97
N TYR A 157 -4.32 -4.34 -19.80
CA TYR A 157 -2.95 -3.83 -19.74
C TYR A 157 -1.91 -4.87 -20.15
N LEU A 158 -2.15 -6.14 -19.89
CA LEU A 158 -1.27 -7.22 -20.33
C LEU A 158 -1.28 -7.38 -21.86
N LYS A 159 -2.40 -7.11 -22.52
CA LYS A 159 -2.52 -7.20 -23.97
C LYS A 159 -1.94 -6.00 -24.74
N ASN A 160 -1.92 -4.81 -24.16
CA ASN A 160 -1.43 -3.57 -24.79
C ASN A 160 0.08 -3.41 -24.63
#